data_d16beded9b9703970f4059c456829ad0
#
_entry.id   d16beded9b9703970f4059c456829ad0
#
_cell.length_a   1.000
_cell.length_b   1.000
_cell.length_c   1.000
_cell.angle_alpha   90.00
_cell.angle_beta   90.00
_cell.angle_gamma   90.00
#
_symmetry.space_group_name_H-M   'P 1'
#
loop_
_entity.id
_entity.type
_entity.pdbx_description
1 polymer ?
#
loop_
_entity_poly.entity_id
_entity_poly.type
_entity_poly.pdbx_seq_one_letter_code
_entity_poly.pdbx_strand_id
1 'polypeptide(L)'
;RRQSFIPWIERHAVDIVQPDSTKVGGLSEARRIAWMAYDHNVTMVSHGWNTVVGLYADLHLAAAMPDAKWVEFITPSPYIDNLSTVPPKLDDEGYLSIPQTPGLGIELDPEKVKYYSAGRVTVFK
;
A
#
# COMPACT_ATOMS: atom_id res chain seq x y z
N ARG A 1 -13.44 2.85 -5.29
CA ARG A 1 -13.87 1.43 -5.30
C ARG A 1 -13.75 0.86 -6.70
N ARG A 2 -13.78 -0.46 -6.85
CA ARG A 2 -13.59 -1.16 -8.14
C ARG A 2 -14.50 -0.66 -9.27
N GLN A 3 -15.72 -0.24 -8.97
CA GLN A 3 -16.65 0.29 -9.98
C GLN A 3 -16.10 1.47 -10.76
N SER A 4 -15.23 2.27 -10.14
CA SER A 4 -14.57 3.39 -10.80
C SER A 4 -13.42 2.94 -11.73
N PHE A 5 -12.87 1.74 -11.53
CA PHE A 5 -11.78 1.18 -12.32
C PHE A 5 -12.26 0.36 -13.52
N ILE A 6 -13.45 -0.26 -13.42
CA ILE A 6 -14.03 -1.12 -14.47
C ILE A 6 -13.92 -0.50 -15.86
N PRO A 7 -14.45 0.72 -16.13
CA PRO A 7 -14.48 1.24 -17.49
C PRO A 7 -13.09 1.52 -18.07
N TRP A 8 -12.09 1.74 -17.25
CA TRP A 8 -10.71 1.98 -17.69
C TRP A 8 -9.99 0.69 -18.03
N ILE A 9 -10.21 -0.34 -17.22
CA ILE A 9 -9.60 -1.66 -17.37
C ILE A 9 -10.23 -2.40 -18.57
N GLU A 10 -11.57 -2.52 -18.60
CA GLU A 10 -12.27 -3.27 -19.67
C GLU A 10 -12.07 -2.67 -21.07
N ARG A 11 -11.87 -1.37 -21.14
CA ARG A 11 -11.61 -0.68 -22.43
C ARG A 11 -10.13 -0.59 -22.81
N HIS A 12 -9.26 -1.16 -22.00
CA HIS A 12 -7.79 -0.98 -22.17
C HIS A 12 -7.41 0.50 -22.35
N ALA A 13 -8.06 1.39 -21.59
CA ALA A 13 -7.83 2.83 -21.67
C ALA A 13 -6.58 3.27 -20.90
N VAL A 14 -6.00 2.37 -20.13
CA VAL A 14 -4.76 2.57 -19.36
C VAL A 14 -3.95 1.28 -19.36
N ASP A 15 -2.63 1.38 -19.30
CA ASP A 15 -1.71 0.25 -19.19
C ASP A 15 -1.43 -0.12 -17.72
N ILE A 16 -1.57 0.86 -16.82
CA ILE A 16 -1.34 0.70 -15.39
C ILE A 16 -2.49 1.32 -14.62
N VAL A 17 -3.00 0.60 -13.60
CA VAL A 17 -3.96 1.14 -12.63
C VAL A 17 -3.31 1.23 -11.26
N GLN A 18 -3.60 2.34 -10.54
CA GLN A 18 -3.01 2.60 -9.23
C GLN A 18 -4.09 2.74 -8.14
N PRO A 19 -4.71 1.64 -7.71
CA PRO A 19 -5.61 1.68 -6.56
C PRO A 19 -4.82 1.90 -5.27
N ASP A 20 -5.33 2.79 -4.43
CA ASP A 20 -4.81 3.02 -3.08
C ASP A 20 -5.61 2.21 -2.08
N SER A 21 -4.99 1.23 -1.41
CA SER A 21 -5.67 0.34 -0.46
C SER A 21 -6.34 1.10 0.69
N THR A 22 -5.81 2.27 1.06
CA THR A 22 -6.38 3.11 2.12
C THR A 22 -7.59 3.93 1.67
N LYS A 23 -7.86 4.02 0.37
CA LYS A 23 -8.92 4.86 -0.23
C LYS A 23 -10.00 4.06 -0.97
N VAL A 24 -9.64 2.94 -1.60
CA VAL A 24 -10.59 2.18 -2.42
C VAL A 24 -11.57 1.33 -1.62
N GLY A 25 -11.33 1.13 -0.33
CA GLY A 25 -12.18 0.32 0.57
C GLY A 25 -11.42 -0.85 1.21
N GLY A 26 -10.10 -0.70 1.40
CA GLY A 26 -9.23 -1.67 2.06
C GLY A 26 -8.63 -2.71 1.11
N LEU A 27 -7.79 -3.57 1.69
CA LEU A 27 -7.06 -4.63 0.96
C LEU A 27 -7.98 -5.56 0.16
N SER A 28 -9.15 -5.90 0.70
CA SER A 28 -10.10 -6.79 0.01
C SER A 28 -10.61 -6.19 -1.30
N GLU A 29 -10.87 -4.89 -1.33
CA GLU A 29 -11.33 -4.20 -2.54
C GLU A 29 -10.16 -3.93 -3.51
N ALA A 30 -9.00 -3.54 -3.00
CA ALA A 30 -7.78 -3.38 -3.80
C ALA A 30 -7.39 -4.70 -4.48
N ARG A 31 -7.46 -5.84 -3.78
CA ARG A 31 -7.22 -7.16 -4.35
C ARG A 31 -8.19 -7.50 -5.49
N ARG A 32 -9.47 -7.13 -5.37
CA ARG A 32 -10.46 -7.36 -6.45
C ARG A 32 -10.13 -6.52 -7.69
N ILE A 33 -9.66 -5.28 -7.50
CA ILE A 33 -9.18 -4.44 -8.60
C ILE A 33 -7.94 -5.06 -9.24
N ALA A 34 -7.01 -5.56 -8.45
CA ALA A 34 -5.79 -6.20 -8.92
C ALA A 34 -6.08 -7.45 -9.77
N TRP A 35 -6.96 -8.33 -9.33
CA TRP A 35 -7.37 -9.49 -10.12
C TRP A 35 -8.08 -9.09 -11.42
N MET A 36 -8.97 -8.11 -11.37
CA MET A 36 -9.64 -7.60 -12.56
C MET A 36 -8.62 -7.02 -13.56
N ALA A 37 -7.64 -6.27 -13.09
CA ALA A 37 -6.57 -5.75 -13.93
C ALA A 37 -5.75 -6.89 -14.56
N TYR A 38 -5.37 -7.89 -13.76
CA TYR A 38 -4.65 -9.07 -14.22
C TYR A 38 -5.41 -9.83 -15.32
N ASP A 39 -6.71 -10.06 -15.13
CA ASP A 39 -7.57 -10.76 -16.10
C ASP A 39 -7.67 -10.02 -17.45
N HIS A 40 -7.38 -8.72 -17.46
CA HIS A 40 -7.39 -7.87 -18.66
C HIS A 40 -5.99 -7.46 -19.13
N ASN A 41 -4.91 -8.07 -18.61
CA ASN A 41 -3.53 -7.70 -18.95
C ASN A 41 -3.19 -6.22 -18.68
N VAL A 42 -3.79 -5.63 -17.65
CA VAL A 42 -3.48 -4.30 -17.16
C VAL A 42 -2.64 -4.45 -15.90
N THR A 43 -1.50 -3.79 -15.83
CA THR A 43 -0.61 -3.88 -14.68
C THR A 43 -1.21 -3.12 -13.48
N MET A 44 -1.14 -3.72 -12.29
CA MET A 44 -1.50 -3.04 -11.05
C MET A 44 -0.25 -2.64 -10.28
N VAL A 45 -0.18 -1.36 -9.91
CA VAL A 45 0.81 -0.81 -8.98
C VAL A 45 0.02 -0.04 -7.91
N SER A 46 0.19 -0.37 -6.63
CA SER A 46 -0.53 0.35 -5.58
C SER A 46 -0.11 1.81 -5.52
N HIS A 47 -1.08 2.72 -5.37
CA HIS A 47 -0.79 4.12 -5.06
C HIS A 47 -0.37 4.24 -3.60
N GLY A 48 0.84 4.72 -3.34
CA GLY A 48 1.52 4.64 -2.05
C GLY A 48 1.67 5.96 -1.30
N TRP A 49 0.95 7.01 -1.65
CA TRP A 49 1.09 8.30 -0.99
C TRP A 49 0.25 8.39 0.31
N ASN A 50 0.71 7.70 1.34
CA ASN A 50 0.03 7.63 2.63
C ASN A 50 1.03 7.48 3.80
N THR A 51 0.84 6.50 4.67
CA THR A 51 1.72 6.25 5.82
C THR A 51 2.43 4.90 5.68
N VAL A 52 3.38 4.62 6.58
CA VAL A 52 4.05 3.31 6.65
C VAL A 52 3.06 2.15 6.76
N VAL A 53 1.91 2.34 7.40
CA VAL A 53 0.84 1.31 7.49
C VAL A 53 0.29 0.99 6.11
N GLY A 54 0.00 2.02 5.30
CA GLY A 54 -0.45 1.84 3.92
C GLY A 54 0.62 1.20 3.04
N LEU A 55 1.88 1.65 3.16
CA LEU A 55 3.01 1.07 2.41
C LEU A 55 3.12 -0.45 2.65
N TYR A 56 3.12 -0.89 3.91
CA TYR A 56 3.22 -2.32 4.21
C TYR A 56 1.96 -3.11 3.84
N ALA A 57 0.78 -2.49 3.92
CA ALA A 57 -0.43 -3.11 3.40
C ALA A 57 -0.33 -3.34 1.87
N ASP A 58 0.14 -2.35 1.13
CA ASP A 58 0.34 -2.43 -0.31
C ASP A 58 1.46 -3.42 -0.69
N LEU A 59 2.53 -3.49 0.10
CA LEU A 59 3.61 -4.47 -0.07
C LEU A 59 3.10 -5.91 0.05
N HIS A 60 2.29 -6.20 1.08
CA HIS A 60 1.65 -7.51 1.23
C HIS A 60 0.64 -7.80 0.11
N LEU A 61 -0.11 -6.80 -0.34
CA LEU A 61 -1.01 -6.94 -1.47
C LEU A 61 -0.23 -7.30 -2.74
N ALA A 62 0.83 -6.56 -3.04
CA ALA A 62 1.69 -6.81 -4.18
C ALA A 62 2.26 -8.23 -4.15
N ALA A 63 2.79 -8.67 -3.01
CA ALA A 63 3.31 -10.02 -2.85
C ALA A 63 2.28 -11.15 -3.04
N ALA A 64 0.99 -10.83 -2.85
CA ALA A 64 -0.11 -11.79 -3.04
C ALA A 64 -0.66 -11.83 -4.48
N MET A 65 -0.14 -11.00 -5.38
CA MET A 65 -0.61 -10.90 -6.76
C MET A 65 0.42 -11.48 -7.74
N PRO A 66 -0.03 -12.18 -8.80
CA PRO A 66 0.88 -12.89 -9.71
C PRO A 66 1.73 -11.95 -10.59
N ASP A 67 1.26 -10.73 -10.84
CA ASP A 67 1.92 -9.78 -11.77
C ASP A 67 2.37 -8.48 -11.08
N ALA A 68 2.35 -8.41 -9.76
CA ALA A 68 2.82 -7.24 -9.06
C ALA A 68 4.35 -7.21 -9.01
N LYS A 69 4.95 -6.17 -9.58
CA LYS A 69 6.42 -6.01 -9.68
C LYS A 69 6.91 -4.81 -8.88
N TRP A 70 6.03 -3.84 -8.64
CA TRP A 70 6.40 -2.57 -8.04
C TRP A 70 5.43 -2.15 -6.94
N VAL A 71 5.98 -1.47 -5.96
CA VAL A 71 5.24 -0.74 -4.93
C VAL A 71 5.73 0.70 -4.95
N GLU A 72 4.80 1.65 -4.94
CA GLU A 72 5.18 3.06 -4.85
C GLU A 72 5.74 3.35 -3.46
N PHE A 73 7.01 3.78 -3.41
CA PHE A 73 7.72 4.10 -2.19
C PHE A 73 8.20 5.54 -2.22
N ILE A 74 7.57 6.38 -1.42
CA ILE A 74 7.88 7.81 -1.34
C ILE A 74 8.79 8.07 -0.16
N THR A 75 9.99 8.54 -0.46
CA THR A 75 10.98 8.97 0.52
C THR A 75 11.74 10.20 0.00
N PRO A 76 12.09 11.20 0.84
CA PRO A 76 11.78 11.28 2.27
C PRO A 76 10.30 11.63 2.55
N SER A 77 9.69 10.90 3.46
CA SER A 77 8.34 11.19 3.97
C SER A 77 8.28 10.88 5.45
N PRO A 78 8.01 11.86 6.33
CA PRO A 78 8.00 11.62 7.77
C PRO A 78 6.93 10.61 8.20
N TYR A 79 5.85 10.45 7.43
CA TYR A 79 4.79 9.48 7.72
C TYR A 79 5.17 8.05 7.31
N ILE A 80 6.15 7.90 6.46
CA ILE A 80 6.70 6.60 6.04
C ILE A 80 7.97 6.31 6.84
N ASP A 81 8.89 7.27 6.89
CA ASP A 81 10.23 7.05 7.43
C ASP A 81 10.27 7.03 8.98
N ASN A 82 9.31 7.68 9.66
CA ASN A 82 9.41 7.90 11.11
C ASN A 82 8.29 7.29 11.95
N LEU A 83 7.18 6.77 11.36
CA LEU A 83 6.07 6.28 12.15
C LEU A 83 6.26 4.88 12.73
N SER A 84 7.16 4.08 12.15
CA SER A 84 7.51 2.75 12.66
C SER A 84 8.80 2.79 13.47
N THR A 85 8.92 1.87 14.44
CA THR A 85 10.15 1.69 15.23
C THR A 85 11.33 1.28 14.37
N VAL A 86 11.07 0.58 13.27
CA VAL A 86 12.04 0.22 12.23
C VAL A 86 11.58 0.82 10.90
N PRO A 87 12.25 1.86 10.39
CA PRO A 87 11.91 2.46 9.11
C PRO A 87 12.03 1.47 7.95
N PRO A 88 11.13 1.58 6.93
CA PRO A 88 11.30 0.83 5.71
C PRO A 88 12.60 1.26 5.00
N LYS A 89 13.33 0.30 4.48
CA LYS A 89 14.59 0.54 3.79
C LYS A 89 14.69 -0.34 2.55
N LEU A 90 15.08 0.28 1.44
CA LEU A 90 15.47 -0.45 0.24
C LEU A 90 16.81 -1.15 0.47
N ASP A 91 16.95 -2.35 -0.06
CA ASP A 91 18.25 -2.99 -0.20
C ASP A 91 19.07 -2.39 -1.36
N ASP A 92 20.28 -2.90 -1.57
CA ASP A 92 21.19 -2.38 -2.60
C ASP A 92 20.67 -2.63 -4.04
N GLU A 93 19.69 -3.51 -4.21
CA GLU A 93 19.03 -3.81 -5.49
C GLU A 93 17.72 -3.03 -5.67
N GLY A 94 17.30 -2.27 -4.66
CA GLY A 94 16.09 -1.44 -4.70
C GLY A 94 14.81 -2.18 -4.28
N TYR A 95 14.91 -3.29 -3.56
CA TYR A 95 13.76 -4.03 -3.05
C TYR A 95 13.40 -3.66 -1.62
N LEU A 96 12.11 -3.73 -1.31
CA LEU A 96 11.58 -3.70 0.05
C LEU A 96 11.33 -5.13 0.53
N SER A 97 11.89 -5.49 1.68
CA SER A 97 11.62 -6.78 2.31
C SER A 97 10.21 -6.85 2.88
N ILE A 98 9.55 -7.99 2.68
CA ILE A 98 8.23 -8.28 3.25
C ILE A 98 8.43 -8.87 4.64
N PRO A 99 7.93 -8.20 5.71
CA PRO A 99 8.04 -8.74 7.06
C PRO A 99 7.32 -10.07 7.22
N GLN A 100 7.87 -10.97 8.02
CA GLN A 100 7.31 -12.30 8.28
C GLN A 100 6.64 -12.40 9.68
N THR A 101 6.60 -11.29 10.42
CA THR A 101 5.93 -11.22 11.72
C THR A 101 4.42 -11.02 11.56
N PRO A 102 3.58 -11.38 12.57
CA PRO A 102 2.12 -11.27 12.46
C PRO A 102 1.61 -9.87 12.12
N GLY A 103 0.44 -9.79 11.48
CA GLY A 103 -0.18 -8.57 11.01
C GLY A 103 0.53 -8.03 9.77
N LEU A 104 0.79 -6.72 9.72
CA LEU A 104 1.60 -6.09 8.67
C LEU A 104 3.10 -6.22 8.91
N GLY A 105 3.49 -6.80 10.04
CA GLY A 105 4.89 -7.01 10.40
C GLY A 105 5.63 -5.75 10.81
N ILE A 106 4.92 -4.69 11.18
CA ILE A 106 5.48 -3.43 11.64
C ILE A 106 5.00 -3.11 13.05
N GLU A 107 5.83 -2.39 13.78
CA GLU A 107 5.51 -1.81 15.07
C GLU A 107 5.55 -0.29 14.96
N LEU A 108 4.45 0.37 15.35
CA LEU A 108 4.38 1.82 15.32
C LEU A 108 5.06 2.42 16.55
N ASP A 109 5.79 3.52 16.37
CA ASP A 109 6.34 4.31 17.45
C ASP A 109 5.23 5.16 18.10
N PRO A 110 4.84 4.90 19.36
CA PRO A 110 3.74 5.61 20.01
C PRO A 110 3.95 7.12 20.13
N GLU A 111 5.20 7.55 20.34
CA GLU A 111 5.50 8.98 20.46
C GLU A 111 5.39 9.70 19.12
N LYS A 112 5.79 9.05 18.05
CA LYS A 112 5.64 9.58 16.69
C LYS A 112 4.17 9.60 16.27
N VAL A 113 3.42 8.55 16.56
CA VAL A 113 1.97 8.52 16.33
C VAL A 113 1.29 9.67 17.06
N LYS A 114 1.60 9.87 18.33
CA LYS A 114 1.08 10.99 19.14
C LYS A 114 1.45 12.35 18.53
N TYR A 115 2.70 12.52 18.13
CA TYR A 115 3.18 13.75 17.52
C TYR A 115 2.43 14.09 16.23
N TYR A 116 2.36 13.13 15.27
CA TYR A 116 1.74 13.36 13.97
C TYR A 116 0.21 13.37 14.00
N SER A 117 -0.42 12.78 15.03
CA SER A 117 -1.87 12.89 15.25
C SER A 117 -2.28 14.21 15.90
N ALA A 118 -1.32 15.10 16.19
CA ALA A 118 -1.55 16.34 16.96
C ALA A 118 -2.25 16.07 18.30
N GLY A 119 -1.95 14.94 18.94
CA GLY A 119 -2.55 14.50 20.20
C GLY A 119 -4.00 13.99 20.08
N ARG A 120 -4.54 13.91 18.86
CA ARG A 120 -5.89 13.36 18.64
C ARG A 120 -5.80 11.85 18.43
N VAL A 121 -6.14 11.08 19.43
CA VAL A 121 -6.19 9.62 19.34
C VAL A 121 -7.63 9.18 19.55
N THR A 122 -8.21 8.50 18.55
CA THR A 122 -9.50 7.83 18.69
C THR A 122 -9.25 6.33 18.80
N VAL A 123 -9.63 5.74 19.91
CA VAL A 123 -9.55 4.30 20.12
C VAL A 123 -10.92 3.69 19.84
N PHE A 124 -10.99 2.84 18.83
CA PHE A 124 -12.18 2.01 18.59
C PHE A 124 -12.06 0.75 19.45
N LYS A 125 -13.09 0.50 20.25
CA LYS A 125 -13.22 -0.71 21.07
C LYS A 125 -14.02 -1.77 20.33
#